data_d0f75cace1db00ca9c96d49cea1e3488
#
_entry.id   d0f75cace1db00ca9c96d49cea1e3488
#
_cell.length_a   1.000
_cell.length_b   1.000
_cell.length_c   1.000
_cell.angle_alpha   90.00
_cell.angle_beta   90.00
_cell.angle_gamma   90.00
#
_symmetry.space_group_name_H-M   'P 1'
#
loop_
_entity.id
_entity.type
_entity.pdbx_description
1 polymer ?
#
loop_
_entity_poly.entity_id
_entity_poly.type
_entity_poly.pdbx_seq_one_letter_code
_entity_poly.pdbx_strand_id
1 'polypeptide(L)'
;MTDPDGADADREKAERAERAAYHVEADRKRREHESAKAQVLVDAFVASAREAGLPTQELTAKPWSGSGRYRTGVQGWYLRRDLSIGVGTDNGYYVLVTAPRRLGRWRTVALEPSPPPLQVGAGARDGESIALDALLKLRLDAGTTFP
;
A
#
# COMPACT_ATOMS: atom_id res chain seq x y z
N MET A 1 22.43 42.51 -28.31
CA MET A 1 21.29 43.08 -27.59
C MET A 1 20.63 41.96 -26.79
N THR A 2 20.77 41.95 -25.48
CA THR A 2 20.18 40.95 -24.59
C THR A 2 18.71 41.29 -24.40
N ASP A 3 17.82 40.35 -24.65
CA ASP A 3 16.40 40.52 -24.44
C ASP A 3 16.10 40.43 -22.93
N PRO A 4 15.76 41.53 -22.25
CA PRO A 4 15.50 41.49 -20.81
C PRO A 4 14.25 40.66 -20.45
N ASP A 5 13.28 40.59 -21.35
CA ASP A 5 12.04 39.80 -21.13
C ASP A 5 12.32 38.31 -21.15
N GLY A 6 13.26 37.85 -21.97
CA GLY A 6 13.67 36.46 -22.03
C GLY A 6 14.39 36.00 -20.76
N ALA A 7 15.27 36.82 -20.21
CA ALA A 7 16.01 36.52 -18.99
C ALA A 7 15.08 36.44 -17.76
N ASP A 8 14.08 37.30 -17.68
CA ASP A 8 13.11 37.30 -16.60
C ASP A 8 12.17 36.06 -16.69
N ALA A 9 11.75 35.72 -17.90
CA ALA A 9 10.94 34.50 -18.12
C ALA A 9 11.72 33.23 -17.75
N ASP A 10 12.99 33.14 -18.07
CA ASP A 10 13.85 32.03 -17.71
C ASP A 10 14.07 31.94 -16.19
N ARG A 11 14.21 33.09 -15.53
CA ARG A 11 14.35 33.16 -14.06
C ARG A 11 13.07 32.69 -13.38
N GLU A 12 11.91 33.16 -13.81
CA GLU A 12 10.62 32.72 -13.28
C GLU A 12 10.40 31.24 -13.47
N LYS A 13 10.78 30.69 -14.63
CA LYS A 13 10.69 29.26 -14.91
C LYS A 13 11.59 28.45 -13.99
N ALA A 14 12.82 28.90 -13.75
CA ALA A 14 13.74 28.26 -12.83
C ALA A 14 13.22 28.29 -11.39
N GLU A 15 12.67 29.41 -10.93
CA GLU A 15 12.10 29.56 -9.60
C GLU A 15 10.88 28.64 -9.40
N ARG A 16 10.03 28.50 -10.42
CA ARG A 16 8.89 27.55 -10.38
C ARG A 16 9.36 26.11 -10.30
N ALA A 17 10.41 25.76 -11.06
CA ALA A 17 10.99 24.42 -11.02
C ALA A 17 11.59 24.10 -9.65
N GLU A 18 12.28 25.05 -9.02
CA GLU A 18 12.83 24.89 -7.67
C GLU A 18 11.71 24.70 -6.62
N ARG A 19 10.64 25.49 -6.70
CA ARG A 19 9.49 25.34 -5.80
C ARG A 19 8.80 23.99 -5.98
N ALA A 20 8.61 23.57 -7.23
CA ALA A 20 8.02 22.26 -7.53
C ALA A 20 8.89 21.12 -6.99
N ALA A 21 10.21 21.20 -7.18
CA ALA A 21 11.15 20.20 -6.64
C ALA A 21 11.13 20.18 -5.11
N TYR A 22 11.05 21.33 -4.45
CA TYR A 22 10.94 21.42 -3.00
C TYR A 22 9.66 20.75 -2.49
N HIS A 23 8.52 20.99 -3.13
CA HIS A 23 7.25 20.39 -2.74
C HIS A 23 7.24 18.89 -2.95
N VAL A 24 7.80 18.39 -4.05
CA VAL A 24 7.93 16.95 -4.30
C VAL A 24 8.78 16.29 -3.23
N GLU A 25 9.90 16.90 -2.84
CA GLU A 25 10.79 16.39 -1.80
C GLU A 25 10.11 16.40 -0.42
N ALA A 26 9.39 17.46 -0.08
CA ALA A 26 8.64 17.56 1.17
C ALA A 26 7.53 16.50 1.25
N ASP A 27 6.84 16.25 0.14
CA ASP A 27 5.79 15.23 0.05
C ASP A 27 6.38 13.82 0.16
N ARG A 28 7.54 13.58 -0.44
CA ARG A 28 8.24 12.31 -0.32
C ARG A 28 8.62 12.02 1.13
N LYS A 29 9.21 12.99 1.83
CA LYS A 29 9.59 12.86 3.24
C LYS A 29 8.38 12.61 4.14
N ARG A 30 7.27 13.30 3.88
CA ARG A 30 6.02 13.07 4.61
C ARG A 30 5.51 11.65 4.45
N ARG A 31 5.49 11.14 3.22
CA ARG A 31 5.05 9.77 2.92
C ARG A 31 5.96 8.73 3.56
N GLU A 32 7.27 8.94 3.52
CA GLU A 32 8.24 8.05 4.18
C GLU A 32 8.03 8.02 5.70
N HIS A 33 7.79 9.19 6.30
CA HIS A 33 7.54 9.30 7.73
C HIS A 33 6.22 8.64 8.13
N GLU A 34 5.17 8.84 7.34
CA GLU A 34 3.89 8.17 7.50
C GLU A 34 4.03 6.66 7.40
N SER A 35 4.73 6.18 6.37
CA SER A 35 4.95 4.76 6.15
C SER A 35 5.79 4.12 7.26
N ALA A 36 6.76 4.84 7.81
CA ALA A 36 7.53 4.36 8.94
C ALA A 36 6.66 4.16 10.19
N LYS A 37 5.77 5.10 10.48
CA LYS A 37 4.79 4.97 11.57
C LYS A 37 3.83 3.80 11.33
N ALA A 38 3.33 3.69 10.11
CA ALA A 38 2.43 2.62 9.74
C ALA A 38 3.11 1.25 9.80
N GLN A 39 4.38 1.17 9.45
CA GLN A 39 5.14 -0.08 9.54
C GLN A 39 5.28 -0.56 10.99
N VAL A 40 5.42 0.34 11.94
CA VAL A 40 5.42 -0.02 13.37
C VAL A 40 4.10 -0.71 13.76
N LEU A 41 2.97 -0.20 13.26
CA LEU A 41 1.66 -0.80 13.49
C LEU A 41 1.55 -2.19 12.85
N VAL A 42 2.06 -2.35 11.64
CA VAL A 42 2.10 -3.64 10.94
C VAL A 42 2.96 -4.65 11.71
N ASP A 43 4.13 -4.24 12.15
CA ASP A 43 5.04 -5.11 12.93
C ASP A 43 4.38 -5.58 14.24
N ALA A 44 3.69 -4.67 14.94
CA ALA A 44 2.95 -5.00 16.16
C ALA A 44 1.80 -5.96 15.86
N PHE A 45 1.10 -5.77 14.75
CA PHE A 45 0.03 -6.69 14.30
C PHE A 45 0.58 -8.10 14.08
N VAL A 46 1.69 -8.24 13.35
CA VAL A 46 2.29 -9.55 13.08
C VAL A 46 2.67 -10.25 14.37
N ALA A 47 3.29 -9.53 15.30
CA ALA A 47 3.64 -10.07 16.61
C ALA A 47 2.39 -10.54 17.37
N SER A 48 1.34 -9.74 17.41
CA SER A 48 0.08 -10.08 18.08
C SER A 48 -0.65 -11.25 17.42
N ALA A 49 -0.66 -11.30 16.10
CA ALA A 49 -1.28 -12.38 15.35
C ALA A 49 -0.56 -13.72 15.60
N ARG A 50 0.75 -13.71 15.65
CA ARG A 50 1.56 -14.89 15.97
C ARG A 50 1.33 -15.34 17.42
N GLU A 51 1.33 -14.42 18.36
CA GLU A 51 1.07 -14.71 19.77
C GLU A 51 -0.32 -15.30 19.99
N ALA A 52 -1.32 -14.77 19.28
CA ALA A 52 -2.69 -15.29 19.31
C ALA A 52 -2.87 -16.60 18.54
N GLY A 53 -1.86 -17.05 17.82
CA GLY A 53 -1.94 -18.26 17.00
C GLY A 53 -2.88 -18.15 15.82
N LEU A 54 -3.08 -16.96 15.26
CA LEU A 54 -3.92 -16.79 14.09
C LEU A 54 -3.31 -17.54 12.89
N PRO A 55 -4.07 -18.42 12.24
CA PRO A 55 -3.56 -19.18 11.12
C PRO A 55 -3.25 -18.28 9.93
N THR A 56 -2.16 -18.57 9.25
CA THR A 56 -1.80 -17.92 7.99
C THR A 56 -2.34 -18.70 6.81
N GLN A 57 -2.50 -18.02 5.70
CA GLN A 57 -2.85 -18.64 4.41
C GLN A 57 -2.07 -17.97 3.28
N GLU A 58 -1.98 -18.62 2.14
CA GLU A 58 -1.40 -18.00 0.98
C GLU A 58 -2.31 -16.88 0.50
N LEU A 59 -1.77 -15.67 0.41
CA LEU A 59 -2.49 -14.52 -0.10
C LEU A 59 -2.56 -14.59 -1.63
N THR A 60 -3.73 -14.30 -2.18
CA THR A 60 -3.96 -14.27 -3.62
C THR A 60 -4.25 -12.85 -4.06
N ALA A 61 -3.89 -12.51 -5.29
CA ALA A 61 -4.13 -11.20 -5.87
C ALA A 61 -5.19 -11.27 -6.97
N LYS A 62 -6.02 -10.25 -7.05
CA LYS A 62 -7.02 -10.09 -8.09
C LYS A 62 -6.44 -9.26 -9.22
N PRO A 63 -6.66 -9.62 -10.50
CA PRO A 63 -6.33 -8.72 -11.60
C PRO A 63 -7.26 -7.50 -11.58
N TRP A 64 -6.76 -6.34 -11.98
CA TRP A 64 -7.61 -5.13 -12.04
C TRP A 64 -8.69 -5.21 -13.12
N SER A 65 -8.56 -6.11 -14.07
CA SER A 65 -9.58 -6.45 -15.07
C SER A 65 -9.61 -7.96 -15.27
N GLY A 66 -10.79 -8.49 -15.57
CA GLY A 66 -11.00 -9.93 -15.71
C GLY A 66 -11.40 -10.59 -14.39
N SER A 67 -11.40 -11.91 -14.38
CA SER A 67 -11.86 -12.72 -13.25
C SER A 67 -10.74 -13.62 -12.71
N GLY A 68 -11.00 -14.19 -11.56
CA GLY A 68 -10.11 -15.14 -10.91
C GLY A 68 -9.14 -14.47 -9.95
N ARG A 69 -8.32 -15.27 -9.31
CA ARG A 69 -7.29 -14.81 -8.40
C ARG A 69 -5.98 -15.53 -8.70
N TYR A 70 -4.89 -14.83 -8.52
CA TYR A 70 -3.54 -15.32 -8.78
C TYR A 70 -2.84 -15.66 -7.48
N ARG A 71 -2.14 -16.77 -7.45
CA ARG A 71 -1.27 -17.13 -6.32
C ARG A 71 -0.08 -16.16 -6.27
N THR A 72 0.30 -15.78 -5.06
CA THR A 72 1.42 -14.85 -4.86
C THR A 72 2.62 -15.49 -4.16
N GLY A 73 2.45 -16.65 -3.57
CA GLY A 73 3.49 -17.26 -2.73
C GLY A 73 3.70 -16.58 -1.39
N VAL A 74 2.94 -15.53 -1.08
CA VAL A 74 3.04 -14.80 0.19
C VAL A 74 2.12 -15.44 1.21
N GLN A 75 2.68 -15.90 2.33
CA GLN A 75 1.92 -16.38 3.47
C GLN A 75 1.61 -15.23 4.41
N GLY A 76 0.38 -15.14 4.88
CA GLY A 76 0.00 -14.06 5.77
C GLY A 76 -1.48 -14.05 6.14
N TRP A 77 -1.96 -12.86 6.44
CA TRP A 77 -3.33 -12.61 6.89
C TRP A 77 -3.98 -11.56 6.00
N TYR A 78 -5.20 -11.83 5.52
CA TYR A 78 -6.00 -10.79 4.89
C TYR A 78 -6.47 -9.79 5.95
N LEU A 79 -6.48 -8.50 5.60
CA LEU A 79 -6.95 -7.44 6.48
C LEU A 79 -8.39 -7.01 6.18
N ARG A 80 -8.83 -7.15 4.92
CA ARG A 80 -10.18 -6.77 4.50
C ARG A 80 -10.95 -8.00 4.01
N ARG A 81 -12.26 -7.97 4.21
CA ARG A 81 -13.14 -9.06 3.78
C ARG A 81 -13.20 -9.24 2.26
N ASP A 82 -12.95 -8.18 1.50
CA ASP A 82 -12.87 -8.22 0.05
C ASP A 82 -11.54 -8.80 -0.47
N LEU A 83 -10.64 -9.20 0.43
CA LEU A 83 -9.34 -9.80 0.15
C LEU A 83 -8.40 -8.87 -0.66
N SER A 84 -8.62 -7.56 -0.57
CA SER A 84 -7.85 -6.57 -1.34
C SER A 84 -6.53 -6.18 -0.70
N ILE A 85 -6.38 -6.43 0.60
CA ILE A 85 -5.21 -6.03 1.37
C ILE A 85 -4.86 -7.15 2.34
N GLY A 86 -3.56 -7.39 2.49
CA GLY A 86 -3.04 -8.34 3.44
C GLY A 86 -1.70 -7.94 4.04
N VAL A 87 -1.33 -8.64 5.08
CA VAL A 87 0.00 -8.54 5.71
C VAL A 87 0.65 -9.91 5.66
N GLY A 88 1.87 -9.93 5.11
CA GLY A 88 2.67 -11.16 5.06
C GLY A 88 3.37 -11.47 6.37
N THR A 89 3.77 -12.73 6.52
CA THR A 89 4.62 -13.15 7.65
C THR A 89 6.00 -12.50 7.62
N ASP A 90 6.35 -11.87 6.51
CA ASP A 90 7.56 -11.06 6.32
C ASP A 90 7.39 -9.62 6.82
N ASN A 91 6.27 -9.28 7.47
CA ASN A 91 5.90 -7.94 7.91
C ASN A 91 5.62 -6.97 6.74
N GLY A 92 5.45 -7.47 5.52
CA GLY A 92 5.11 -6.67 4.36
C GLY A 92 3.61 -6.34 4.31
N TYR A 93 3.29 -5.11 3.92
CA TYR A 93 1.94 -4.70 3.60
C TYR A 93 1.72 -4.90 2.09
N TYR A 94 0.68 -5.63 1.72
CA TYR A 94 0.43 -6.02 0.34
C TYR A 94 -0.92 -5.51 -0.15
N VAL A 95 -0.90 -4.79 -1.26
CA VAL A 95 -2.09 -4.49 -2.04
C VAL A 95 -2.29 -5.65 -3.02
N LEU A 96 -3.38 -6.38 -2.85
CA LEU A 96 -3.60 -7.66 -3.54
C LEU A 96 -4.37 -7.47 -4.85
N VAL A 97 -3.93 -6.50 -5.62
CA VAL A 97 -4.42 -6.19 -6.97
C VAL A 97 -3.23 -6.09 -7.90
N THR A 98 -3.31 -6.70 -9.05
CA THR A 98 -2.20 -6.75 -10.00
C THR A 98 -2.68 -6.57 -11.44
N ALA A 99 -1.74 -6.32 -12.33
CA ALA A 99 -2.00 -6.33 -13.76
C ALA A 99 -2.48 -7.73 -14.21
N PRO A 100 -3.46 -7.80 -15.15
CA PRO A 100 -3.83 -9.07 -15.72
C PRO A 100 -2.63 -9.74 -16.40
N ARG A 101 -2.46 -11.02 -16.15
CA ARG A 101 -1.37 -11.80 -16.75
C ARG A 101 -1.93 -12.99 -17.49
N ARG A 102 -1.37 -13.23 -18.68
CA ARG A 102 -1.65 -14.44 -19.44
C ARG A 102 -1.18 -15.65 -18.63
N LEU A 103 -2.08 -16.61 -18.39
CA LEU A 103 -1.82 -17.80 -17.58
C LEU A 103 -1.55 -17.50 -16.10
N GLY A 104 -1.97 -16.33 -15.58
CA GLY A 104 -1.80 -15.96 -14.16
C GLY A 104 -2.45 -16.94 -13.19
N ARG A 105 -3.52 -17.66 -13.61
CA ARG A 105 -4.13 -18.74 -12.83
C ARG A 105 -3.19 -19.91 -12.56
N TRP A 106 -2.25 -20.13 -13.46
CA TRP A 106 -1.39 -21.31 -13.48
C TRP A 106 0.01 -21.01 -12.96
N ARG A 107 0.31 -19.74 -12.71
CA ARG A 107 1.62 -19.29 -12.28
C ARG A 107 1.50 -18.43 -11.03
N THR A 108 2.50 -18.51 -10.17
CA THR A 108 2.65 -17.60 -9.05
C THR A 108 3.08 -16.22 -9.59
N VAL A 109 2.35 -15.19 -9.18
CA VAL A 109 2.66 -13.80 -9.52
C VAL A 109 3.48 -13.23 -8.38
N ALA A 110 4.67 -12.72 -8.69
CA ALA A 110 5.48 -12.04 -7.68
C ALA A 110 4.84 -10.69 -7.33
N LEU A 111 4.60 -10.46 -6.05
CA LEU A 111 4.18 -9.17 -5.52
C LEU A 111 5.26 -8.62 -4.61
N GLU A 112 5.51 -7.32 -4.74
CA GLU A 112 6.35 -6.59 -3.81
C GLU A 112 5.48 -5.94 -2.73
N PRO A 113 5.98 -5.86 -1.48
CA PRO A 113 5.27 -5.13 -0.45
C PRO A 113 5.19 -3.65 -0.80
N SER A 114 4.08 -3.04 -0.44
CA SER A 114 3.85 -1.60 -0.60
C SER A 114 4.14 -0.87 0.71
N PRO A 115 4.56 0.41 0.65
CA PRO A 115 4.63 1.23 1.85
C PRO A 115 3.25 1.32 2.51
N PRO A 116 3.10 0.93 3.78
CA PRO A 116 1.80 0.97 4.43
C PRO A 116 1.34 2.41 4.68
N PRO A 117 0.06 2.73 4.44
CA PRO A 117 -0.51 4.03 4.75
C PRO A 117 -1.07 4.03 6.18
N LEU A 118 -1.21 5.20 6.79
CA LEU A 118 -1.95 5.35 8.05
C LEU A 118 -3.46 5.33 7.85
N GLN A 119 -3.93 5.73 6.65
CA GLN A 119 -5.33 5.67 6.24
C GLN A 119 -5.49 4.74 5.05
N VAL A 120 -6.20 3.66 5.25
CA VAL A 120 -6.47 2.66 4.21
C VAL A 120 -7.73 3.04 3.46
N GLY A 121 -7.67 3.03 2.12
CA GLY A 121 -8.80 3.39 1.27
C GLY A 121 -8.93 4.89 1.01
N ALA A 122 -7.98 5.72 1.43
CA ALA A 122 -7.97 7.15 1.12
C ALA A 122 -7.94 7.35 -0.40
N GLY A 123 -8.90 8.14 -0.92
CA GLY A 123 -9.03 8.37 -2.36
C GLY A 123 -9.80 7.30 -3.12
N ALA A 124 -10.34 6.28 -2.47
CA ALA A 124 -11.22 5.31 -3.09
C ALA A 124 -12.56 5.96 -3.50
N ARG A 125 -13.14 5.47 -4.61
CA ARG A 125 -14.39 6.02 -5.16
C ARG A 125 -15.59 5.92 -4.24
N ASP A 126 -15.62 4.91 -3.38
CA ASP A 126 -16.68 4.67 -2.40
C ASP A 126 -16.53 5.52 -1.14
N GLY A 127 -15.46 6.31 -1.03
CA GLY A 127 -15.23 7.21 0.09
C GLY A 127 -14.98 6.52 1.44
N GLU A 128 -14.97 5.20 1.46
CA GLU A 128 -14.68 4.46 2.68
C GLU A 128 -13.19 4.44 2.97
N SER A 129 -12.79 5.12 4.02
CA SER A 129 -11.44 5.03 4.55
C SER A 129 -11.48 4.63 6.02
N ILE A 130 -10.49 3.88 6.44
CA ILE A 130 -10.33 3.44 7.81
C ILE A 130 -8.89 3.64 8.24
N ALA A 131 -8.69 4.11 9.47
CA ALA A 131 -7.34 4.18 10.02
C ALA A 131 -6.73 2.78 10.10
N LEU A 132 -5.44 2.68 9.76
CA LEU A 132 -4.75 1.39 9.74
C LEU A 132 -4.80 0.70 11.10
N ASP A 133 -4.58 1.42 12.19
CA ASP A 133 -4.64 0.86 13.55
C ASP A 133 -6.02 0.26 13.86
N ALA A 134 -7.09 0.93 13.47
CA ALA A 134 -8.45 0.41 13.63
C ALA A 134 -8.70 -0.85 12.79
N LEU A 135 -8.22 -0.86 11.54
CA LEU A 135 -8.35 -2.03 10.67
C LEU A 135 -7.59 -3.23 11.24
N LEU A 136 -6.38 -3.04 11.70
CA LEU A 136 -5.56 -4.10 12.29
C LEU A 136 -6.19 -4.65 13.57
N LYS A 137 -6.76 -3.78 14.40
CA LYS A 137 -7.49 -4.18 15.61
C LYS A 137 -8.73 -5.00 15.28
N LEU A 138 -9.53 -4.57 14.31
CA LEU A 138 -10.69 -5.32 13.85
C LEU A 138 -10.29 -6.71 13.34
N ARG A 139 -9.18 -6.80 12.63
CA ARG A 139 -8.68 -8.09 12.14
C ARG A 139 -8.27 -9.02 13.28
N LEU A 140 -7.56 -8.52 14.28
CA LEU A 140 -7.18 -9.30 15.46
C LEU A 140 -8.43 -9.77 16.24
N ASP A 141 -9.39 -8.87 16.44
CA ASP A 141 -10.63 -9.18 17.18
C ASP A 141 -11.48 -10.23 16.46
N ALA A 142 -11.44 -10.27 15.13
CA ALA A 142 -12.17 -11.27 14.35
C ALA A 142 -11.57 -12.67 14.51
N GLY A 143 -10.31 -12.80 14.84
CA GLY A 143 -9.65 -14.09 15.06
C GLY A 143 -9.78 -15.02 13.86
N THR A 144 -10.27 -16.24 14.10
CA THR A 144 -10.43 -17.27 13.07
C THR A 144 -11.75 -17.18 12.29
N THR A 145 -12.64 -16.26 12.65
CA THR A 145 -13.91 -16.05 11.95
C THR A 145 -13.78 -15.15 10.72
N PHE A 146 -12.61 -14.67 10.45
CA PHE A 146 -12.32 -13.85 9.29
C PHE A 146 -12.28 -14.73 8.03
N PRO A 147 -12.80 -14.21 6.88
CA PRO A 147 -12.96 -14.98 5.65
C PRO A 147 -11.69 -15.56 5.11
#